data_020042d0cc7099bb4b79b02691821c10
#
_entry.id   020042d0cc7099bb4b79b02691821c10
#
_cell.length_a   1.000
_cell.length_b   1.000
_cell.length_c   1.000
_cell.angle_alpha   90.00
_cell.angle_beta   90.00
_cell.angle_gamma   90.00
#
_symmetry.space_group_name_H-M   'P 1'
#
loop_
_entity.id
_entity.type
_entity.pdbx_description
1 polymer ?
#
loop_
_entity_poly.entity_id
_entity_poly.type
_entity_poly.pdbx_seq_one_letter_code
_entity_poly.pdbx_strand_id
1 'polypeptide(L)'
;MGPKDVSHYLYRVDLDLTGLCNRTCYFCPRTFKSYPNVNEHMSLETIEIVLAELRAIDFKGVIELAGRGEPTLHNKFDKVVDLVTAQPRKWEVRVTTNGYRIDKLWGVYAKIDELILNTYTNQEDSDFMRKKYVKLPNGKRIEHYFKPDTLSVEEMNKLGPQQDTTKEDGGYFTYIFNNRAGVFSQESVKEPCFHPMRQIFIDYHGNYQMCCNDWKYQIIIGNVHERSLMDMYENDDKLNRIRWRLLNGERKAILPCSVCDDKQGGRPQSLRVIKKVKNQDPYKFIICPSSRKGARFDDELKGVEMRPIFVEE
;
A
#
# COMPACT_ATOMS: atom_id res chain seq x y z
N MET A 1 5.86 7.65 29.93
CA MET A 1 4.97 8.10 28.84
C MET A 1 4.40 6.85 28.22
N GLY A 2 3.07 6.69 28.19
CA GLY A 2 2.45 5.54 27.51
C GLY A 2 2.77 5.55 26.02
N PRO A 3 2.64 4.39 25.32
CA PRO A 3 2.91 4.31 23.89
C PRO A 3 2.08 5.37 23.17
N LYS A 4 2.74 6.21 22.38
CA LYS A 4 2.05 7.18 21.53
C LYS A 4 1.16 6.40 20.57
N ASP A 5 -0.13 6.76 20.53
CA ASP A 5 -1.09 6.11 19.64
C ASP A 5 -0.77 6.50 18.18
N VAL A 6 0.17 5.78 17.56
CA VAL A 6 0.56 5.95 16.15
C VAL A 6 -0.49 5.39 15.19
N SER A 7 -1.51 4.69 15.71
CA SER A 7 -2.59 4.11 14.91
C SER A 7 -3.44 5.15 14.17
N HIS A 8 -3.29 6.42 14.50
CA HIS A 8 -4.06 7.50 13.87
C HIS A 8 -3.55 7.90 12.47
N TYR A 9 -2.29 7.63 12.14
CA TYR A 9 -1.71 8.01 10.85
C TYR A 9 -1.17 6.85 10.04
N LEU A 10 -0.64 5.80 10.68
CA LEU A 10 -0.32 4.56 10.00
C LEU A 10 -1.63 3.83 9.67
N TYR A 11 -2.01 3.87 8.41
CA TYR A 11 -3.27 3.29 7.95
C TYR A 11 -3.09 1.86 7.44
N ARG A 12 -1.93 1.56 6.82
CA ARG A 12 -1.72 0.28 6.15
C ARG A 12 -0.30 -0.26 6.31
N VAL A 13 -0.20 -1.55 6.50
CA VAL A 13 1.04 -2.31 6.43
C VAL A 13 0.91 -3.35 5.33
N ASP A 14 1.70 -3.20 4.28
CA ASP A 14 1.75 -4.13 3.15
C ASP A 14 2.84 -5.17 3.40
N LEU A 15 2.48 -6.44 3.33
CA LEU A 15 3.41 -7.56 3.38
C LEU A 15 3.53 -8.19 1.98
N ASP A 16 4.67 -7.99 1.32
CA ASP A 16 5.01 -8.62 0.04
C ASP A 16 5.51 -10.04 0.32
N LEU A 17 4.60 -11.00 0.31
CA LEU A 17 4.84 -12.33 0.84
C LEU A 17 5.81 -13.18 0.02
N THR A 18 5.96 -12.89 -1.28
CA THR A 18 6.75 -13.76 -2.16
C THR A 18 7.20 -13.06 -3.42
N GLY A 19 8.39 -13.45 -3.90
CA GLY A 19 8.90 -13.08 -5.21
C GLY A 19 8.22 -13.81 -6.38
N LEU A 20 7.30 -14.74 -6.15
CA LEU A 20 6.62 -15.50 -7.20
C LEU A 20 5.34 -14.82 -7.68
N CYS A 21 5.11 -14.87 -9.00
CA CYS A 21 3.82 -14.60 -9.62
C CYS A 21 3.61 -15.55 -10.80
N ASN A 22 2.40 -16.06 -10.98
CA ASN A 22 2.05 -16.91 -12.13
C ASN A 22 1.65 -16.10 -13.37
N ARG A 23 1.76 -14.75 -13.32
CA ARG A 23 1.42 -13.85 -14.44
C ARG A 23 2.58 -12.91 -14.77
N THR A 24 2.60 -12.45 -16.02
CA THR A 24 3.52 -11.44 -16.56
C THR A 24 2.71 -10.39 -17.31
N CYS A 25 1.90 -9.61 -16.58
CA CYS A 25 1.02 -8.58 -17.17
C CYS A 25 1.84 -7.44 -17.75
N TYR A 26 1.47 -6.88 -18.92
CA TYR A 26 2.19 -5.81 -19.60
C TYR A 26 2.34 -4.51 -18.77
N PHE A 27 1.41 -4.23 -17.89
CA PHE A 27 1.47 -3.09 -16.97
C PHE A 27 2.25 -3.38 -15.67
N CYS A 28 2.82 -4.56 -15.53
CA CYS A 28 3.60 -4.96 -14.37
C CYS A 28 5.09 -4.99 -14.70
N PRO A 29 5.98 -4.45 -13.86
CA PRO A 29 7.43 -4.54 -14.08
C PRO A 29 7.97 -5.96 -14.31
N ARG A 30 7.24 -7.00 -13.89
CA ARG A 30 7.60 -8.41 -14.16
C ARG A 30 7.63 -8.79 -15.63
N THR A 31 7.12 -7.95 -16.52
CA THR A 31 7.31 -8.12 -17.97
C THR A 31 8.77 -7.89 -18.40
N PHE A 32 9.59 -7.22 -17.56
CA PHE A 32 10.99 -6.99 -17.85
C PHE A 32 11.89 -8.04 -17.18
N LYS A 33 12.93 -8.48 -17.88
CA LYS A 33 13.92 -9.45 -17.35
C LYS A 33 14.64 -8.96 -16.08
N SER A 34 14.71 -7.66 -15.86
CA SER A 34 15.31 -7.05 -14.67
C SER A 34 14.50 -7.26 -13.39
N TYR A 35 13.26 -7.74 -13.50
CA TYR A 35 12.41 -8.09 -12.37
C TYR A 35 12.00 -9.57 -12.43
N PRO A 36 12.93 -10.48 -12.19
CA PRO A 36 12.70 -11.91 -12.37
C PRO A 36 11.67 -12.44 -11.37
N ASN A 37 11.08 -13.56 -11.77
CA ASN A 37 10.25 -14.36 -10.89
C ASN A 37 11.17 -15.20 -10.00
N VAL A 38 11.21 -14.93 -8.69
CA VAL A 38 12.09 -15.61 -7.75
C VAL A 38 11.29 -16.43 -6.74
N ASN A 39 11.74 -17.66 -6.48
CA ASN A 39 11.09 -18.56 -5.52
C ASN A 39 11.56 -18.28 -4.09
N GLU A 40 11.28 -17.07 -3.62
CA GLU A 40 11.59 -16.60 -2.28
C GLU A 40 10.31 -16.18 -1.58
N HIS A 41 10.27 -16.38 -0.27
CA HIS A 41 9.08 -16.20 0.53
C HIS A 41 9.42 -15.52 1.86
N MET A 42 8.55 -14.62 2.31
CA MET A 42 8.64 -14.05 3.64
C MET A 42 8.58 -15.15 4.70
N SER A 43 9.50 -15.17 5.63
CA SER A 43 9.47 -16.15 6.71
C SER A 43 8.30 -15.89 7.66
N LEU A 44 7.77 -16.93 8.32
CA LEU A 44 6.77 -16.76 9.35
C LEU A 44 7.32 -15.94 10.52
N GLU A 45 8.60 -16.07 10.83
CA GLU A 45 9.31 -15.27 11.84
C GLU A 45 9.26 -13.77 11.52
N THR A 46 9.53 -13.38 10.26
CA THR A 46 9.41 -11.98 9.82
C THR A 46 8.00 -11.43 10.07
N ILE A 47 6.98 -12.24 9.75
CA ILE A 47 5.58 -11.87 9.99
C ILE A 47 5.32 -11.70 11.50
N GLU A 48 5.77 -12.64 12.33
CA GLU A 48 5.59 -12.58 13.78
C GLU A 48 6.25 -11.35 14.40
N ILE A 49 7.46 -10.98 13.97
CA ILE A 49 8.15 -9.76 14.40
C ILE A 49 7.28 -8.53 14.08
N VAL A 50 6.81 -8.39 12.83
CA VAL A 50 5.97 -7.26 12.44
C VAL A 50 4.67 -7.22 13.25
N LEU A 51 3.99 -8.36 13.41
CA LEU A 51 2.74 -8.44 14.16
C LEU A 51 2.93 -8.12 15.65
N ALA A 52 4.04 -8.50 16.26
CA ALA A 52 4.34 -8.18 17.65
C ALA A 52 4.44 -6.66 17.86
N GLU A 53 5.13 -5.95 16.98
CA GLU A 53 5.23 -4.50 17.05
C GLU A 53 3.88 -3.80 16.79
N LEU A 54 3.10 -4.28 15.83
CA LEU A 54 1.76 -3.73 15.54
C LEU A 54 0.78 -3.94 16.72
N ARG A 55 0.91 -5.05 17.46
CA ARG A 55 0.15 -5.24 18.71
C ARG A 55 0.58 -4.27 19.79
N ALA A 56 1.89 -4.04 19.93
CA ALA A 56 2.43 -3.15 20.95
C ALA A 56 1.95 -1.70 20.81
N ILE A 57 1.66 -1.24 19.58
CA ILE A 57 1.13 0.11 19.32
C ILE A 57 -0.39 0.16 19.19
N ASP A 58 -1.09 -0.94 19.48
CA ASP A 58 -2.55 -1.04 19.32
C ASP A 58 -3.05 -0.67 17.91
N PHE A 59 -2.33 -1.16 16.88
CA PHE A 59 -2.62 -0.84 15.47
C PHE A 59 -4.06 -1.21 15.07
N LYS A 60 -4.76 -0.27 14.42
CA LYS A 60 -6.17 -0.38 14.01
C LYS A 60 -6.40 -0.22 12.50
N GLY A 61 -5.32 -0.21 11.73
CA GLY A 61 -5.40 -0.06 10.28
C GLY A 61 -5.62 -1.37 9.56
N VAL A 62 -5.03 -1.50 8.38
CA VAL A 62 -5.14 -2.66 7.49
C VAL A 62 -3.77 -3.34 7.35
N ILE A 63 -3.71 -4.63 7.57
CA ILE A 63 -2.61 -5.47 7.08
C ILE A 63 -3.02 -6.00 5.72
N GLU A 64 -2.29 -5.62 4.68
CA GLU A 64 -2.54 -6.03 3.32
C GLU A 64 -1.53 -7.09 2.89
N LEU A 65 -2.02 -8.28 2.56
CA LEU A 65 -1.23 -9.34 1.94
C LEU A 65 -1.23 -9.11 0.43
N ALA A 66 -0.28 -8.30 -0.02
CA ALA A 66 -0.11 -7.90 -1.41
C ALA A 66 1.31 -7.41 -1.63
N GLY A 67 1.76 -7.43 -2.86
CA GLY A 67 3.11 -6.92 -3.19
C GLY A 67 3.43 -7.05 -4.66
N ARG A 68 4.67 -7.36 -4.93
CA ARG A 68 5.20 -7.54 -6.29
C ARG A 68 4.94 -8.95 -6.83
N GLY A 69 4.65 -9.91 -5.94
CA GLY A 69 4.26 -11.28 -6.27
C GLY A 69 2.76 -11.52 -6.17
N GLU A 70 2.37 -12.75 -6.43
CA GLU A 70 1.02 -13.26 -6.12
C GLU A 70 1.05 -13.88 -4.71
N PRO A 71 0.40 -13.28 -3.71
CA PRO A 71 0.54 -13.71 -2.31
C PRO A 71 0.12 -15.16 -2.09
N THR A 72 -0.85 -15.66 -2.85
CA THR A 72 -1.35 -17.04 -2.72
C THR A 72 -0.35 -18.10 -3.19
N LEU A 73 0.75 -17.69 -3.85
CA LEU A 73 1.86 -18.58 -4.19
C LEU A 73 2.87 -18.74 -3.05
N HIS A 74 2.74 -18.00 -1.97
CA HIS A 74 3.53 -18.25 -0.77
C HIS A 74 3.36 -19.70 -0.31
N ASN A 75 4.45 -20.40 -0.04
CA ASN A 75 4.46 -21.85 0.24
C ASN A 75 3.71 -22.25 1.52
N LYS A 76 3.49 -21.28 2.44
CA LYS A 76 2.74 -21.44 3.71
C LYS A 76 1.64 -20.39 3.83
N PHE A 77 0.95 -20.06 2.74
CA PHE A 77 -0.04 -18.97 2.72
C PHE A 77 -1.15 -19.14 3.75
N ASP A 78 -1.61 -20.37 3.98
CA ASP A 78 -2.60 -20.71 5.03
C ASP A 78 -2.09 -20.33 6.43
N LYS A 79 -0.82 -20.63 6.73
CA LYS A 79 -0.18 -20.25 8.01
C LYS A 79 0.02 -18.74 8.15
N VAL A 80 0.36 -18.07 7.06
CA VAL A 80 0.42 -16.60 7.05
C VAL A 80 -0.94 -16.02 7.42
N VAL A 81 -2.02 -16.48 6.78
CA VAL A 81 -3.38 -16.03 7.10
C VAL A 81 -3.74 -16.35 8.56
N ASP A 82 -3.39 -17.55 9.07
CA ASP A 82 -3.60 -17.90 10.47
C ASP A 82 -2.92 -16.90 11.42
N LEU A 83 -1.67 -16.53 11.17
CA LEU A 83 -0.92 -15.58 11.99
C LEU A 83 -1.54 -14.17 11.97
N VAL A 84 -1.81 -13.61 10.78
CA VAL A 84 -2.29 -12.22 10.65
C VAL A 84 -3.74 -12.07 11.13
N THR A 85 -4.52 -13.16 11.15
CA THR A 85 -5.91 -13.15 11.63
C THR A 85 -6.07 -13.61 13.09
N ALA A 86 -4.97 -14.06 13.74
CA ALA A 86 -4.98 -14.50 15.13
C ALA A 86 -5.49 -13.43 16.11
N GLN A 87 -6.37 -13.83 17.02
CA GLN A 87 -6.90 -12.95 18.05
C GLN A 87 -6.00 -12.91 19.29
N PRO A 88 -5.97 -11.82 20.08
CA PRO A 88 -6.70 -10.58 19.82
C PRO A 88 -6.00 -9.71 18.76
N ARG A 89 -6.78 -9.13 17.83
CA ARG A 89 -6.31 -8.12 16.88
C ARG A 89 -7.33 -6.98 16.74
N LYS A 90 -6.85 -5.78 16.37
CA LYS A 90 -7.69 -4.62 16.09
C LYS A 90 -7.60 -4.14 14.65
N TRP A 91 -6.68 -4.70 13.87
CA TRP A 91 -6.53 -4.42 12.44
C TRP A 91 -7.45 -5.28 11.59
N GLU A 92 -7.71 -4.79 10.38
CA GLU A 92 -8.34 -5.58 9.32
C GLU A 92 -7.28 -6.30 8.48
N VAL A 93 -7.63 -7.47 7.97
CA VAL A 93 -6.76 -8.24 7.07
C VAL A 93 -7.37 -8.25 5.68
N ARG A 94 -6.60 -7.73 4.72
CA ARG A 94 -6.95 -7.68 3.31
C ARG A 94 -5.99 -8.55 2.52
N VAL A 95 -6.52 -9.25 1.52
CA VAL A 95 -5.72 -9.99 0.53
C VAL A 95 -6.01 -9.42 -0.86
N THR A 96 -4.96 -9.07 -1.60
CA THR A 96 -5.06 -8.70 -3.02
C THR A 96 -4.48 -9.82 -3.86
N THR A 97 -5.28 -10.45 -4.69
CA THR A 97 -4.90 -11.63 -5.48
C THR A 97 -5.38 -11.56 -6.92
N ASN A 98 -4.69 -12.28 -7.80
CA ASN A 98 -5.12 -12.50 -9.17
C ASN A 98 -6.14 -13.67 -9.32
N GLY A 99 -6.54 -14.27 -8.21
CA GLY A 99 -7.55 -15.32 -8.17
C GLY A 99 -7.09 -16.72 -8.62
N TYR A 100 -5.81 -16.90 -8.98
CA TYR A 100 -5.29 -18.19 -9.49
C TYR A 100 -5.61 -19.41 -8.61
N ARG A 101 -5.61 -19.23 -7.28
CA ARG A 101 -5.87 -20.29 -6.30
C ARG A 101 -7.16 -20.09 -5.52
N ILE A 102 -8.11 -19.28 -6.02
CA ILE A 102 -9.27 -18.84 -5.24
C ILE A 102 -10.13 -20.01 -4.77
N ASP A 103 -10.44 -20.98 -5.64
CA ASP A 103 -11.24 -22.15 -5.27
C ASP A 103 -10.53 -23.00 -4.21
N LYS A 104 -9.23 -23.24 -4.37
CA LYS A 104 -8.43 -24.05 -3.45
C LYS A 104 -8.33 -23.41 -2.07
N LEU A 105 -8.30 -22.09 -2.00
CA LEU A 105 -8.12 -21.32 -0.77
C LEU A 105 -9.42 -20.74 -0.21
N TRP A 106 -10.57 -21.13 -0.77
CA TRP A 106 -11.84 -20.53 -0.40
C TRP A 106 -12.13 -20.61 1.11
N GLY A 107 -11.82 -21.74 1.75
CA GLY A 107 -11.94 -21.90 3.19
C GLY A 107 -10.96 -21.02 4.00
N VAL A 108 -9.77 -20.74 3.46
CA VAL A 108 -8.80 -19.86 4.10
C VAL A 108 -9.31 -18.42 4.12
N TYR A 109 -9.96 -17.98 3.05
CA TYR A 109 -10.55 -16.64 2.95
C TYR A 109 -11.72 -16.39 3.93
N ALA A 110 -12.26 -17.43 4.58
CA ALA A 110 -13.23 -17.26 5.67
C ALA A 110 -12.67 -16.49 6.88
N LYS A 111 -11.34 -16.37 7.00
CA LYS A 111 -10.66 -15.73 8.15
C LYS A 111 -10.36 -14.24 7.93
N ILE A 112 -10.29 -13.78 6.68
CA ILE A 112 -9.91 -12.40 6.34
C ILE A 112 -11.11 -11.45 6.38
N ASP A 113 -10.84 -10.15 6.30
CA ASP A 113 -11.86 -9.10 6.37
C ASP A 113 -12.26 -8.59 4.99
N GLU A 114 -11.35 -8.60 4.02
CA GLU A 114 -11.59 -8.14 2.67
C GLU A 114 -10.72 -8.88 1.65
N LEU A 115 -11.30 -9.19 0.50
CA LEU A 115 -10.60 -9.72 -0.66
C LEU A 115 -10.67 -8.73 -1.81
N ILE A 116 -9.51 -8.36 -2.35
CA ILE A 116 -9.42 -7.65 -3.63
C ILE A 116 -9.08 -8.68 -4.70
N LEU A 117 -10.06 -8.97 -5.54
CA LEU A 117 -9.92 -9.94 -6.62
C LEU A 117 -9.68 -9.22 -7.94
N ASN A 118 -8.47 -9.38 -8.48
CA ASN A 118 -8.12 -8.84 -9.78
C ASN A 118 -8.32 -9.90 -10.86
N THR A 119 -9.02 -9.55 -11.92
CA THR A 119 -9.21 -10.38 -13.11
C THR A 119 -8.50 -9.71 -14.30
N TYR A 120 -8.00 -10.49 -15.25
CA TYR A 120 -7.01 -9.99 -16.21
C TYR A 120 -7.28 -10.38 -17.65
N THR A 121 -7.92 -11.52 -17.92
CA THR A 121 -7.97 -12.11 -19.24
C THR A 121 -8.91 -11.33 -20.18
N ASN A 122 -10.19 -11.26 -19.83
CA ASN A 122 -11.20 -10.54 -20.59
C ASN A 122 -12.38 -10.16 -19.69
N GLN A 123 -13.33 -9.40 -20.25
CA GLN A 123 -14.50 -8.92 -19.53
C GLN A 123 -15.43 -10.08 -19.09
N GLU A 124 -15.54 -11.11 -19.91
CA GLU A 124 -16.42 -12.27 -19.64
C GLU A 124 -15.93 -13.05 -18.43
N ASP A 125 -14.61 -13.32 -18.33
CA ASP A 125 -14.00 -13.92 -17.15
C ASP A 125 -14.21 -13.05 -15.91
N SER A 126 -14.08 -11.73 -16.04
CA SER A 126 -14.32 -10.81 -14.94
C SER A 126 -15.76 -10.87 -14.44
N ASP A 127 -16.71 -10.87 -15.35
CA ASP A 127 -18.14 -10.96 -15.03
C ASP A 127 -18.50 -12.32 -14.42
N PHE A 128 -17.90 -13.41 -14.92
CA PHE A 128 -18.04 -14.74 -14.34
C PHE A 128 -17.53 -14.78 -12.88
N MET A 129 -16.30 -14.29 -12.65
CA MET A 129 -15.71 -14.27 -11.31
C MET A 129 -16.53 -13.43 -10.33
N ARG A 130 -17.05 -12.30 -10.78
CA ARG A 130 -17.90 -11.41 -9.98
C ARG A 130 -19.22 -12.06 -9.60
N LYS A 131 -19.86 -12.79 -10.52
CA LYS A 131 -21.10 -13.54 -10.25
C LYS A 131 -20.85 -14.72 -9.30
N LYS A 132 -19.72 -15.40 -9.45
CA LYS A 132 -19.37 -16.58 -8.64
C LYS A 132 -18.96 -16.20 -7.21
N TYR A 133 -18.19 -15.11 -7.02
CA TYR A 133 -17.62 -14.73 -5.73
C TYR A 133 -18.16 -13.37 -5.29
N VAL A 134 -19.38 -13.31 -4.82
CA VAL A 134 -20.06 -12.07 -4.41
C VAL A 134 -19.60 -11.62 -3.03
N LYS A 135 -19.43 -12.55 -2.11
CA LYS A 135 -18.98 -12.32 -0.73
C LYS A 135 -18.06 -13.43 -0.29
N LEU A 136 -17.18 -13.13 0.67
CA LEU A 136 -16.37 -14.11 1.36
C LEU A 136 -17.24 -15.17 2.08
N PRO A 137 -16.71 -16.36 2.40
CA PRO A 137 -17.46 -17.39 3.14
C PRO A 137 -18.01 -16.90 4.49
N ASN A 138 -17.38 -15.91 5.11
CA ASN A 138 -17.82 -15.25 6.34
C ASN A 138 -18.81 -14.10 6.10
N GLY A 139 -19.26 -13.88 4.88
CA GLY A 139 -20.19 -12.82 4.49
C GLY A 139 -19.55 -11.44 4.27
N LYS A 140 -18.22 -11.30 4.47
CA LYS A 140 -17.50 -10.05 4.27
C LYS A 140 -17.27 -9.74 2.80
N ARG A 141 -16.67 -8.58 2.54
CA ARG A 141 -16.60 -7.93 1.23
C ARG A 141 -15.56 -8.57 0.30
N ILE A 142 -15.93 -8.68 -0.99
CA ILE A 142 -15.02 -8.87 -2.10
C ILE A 142 -15.12 -7.65 -3.02
N GLU A 143 -13.99 -7.01 -3.31
CA GLU A 143 -13.88 -6.01 -4.37
C GLU A 143 -13.31 -6.66 -5.63
N HIS A 144 -13.94 -6.39 -6.76
CA HIS A 144 -13.51 -6.91 -8.05
C HIS A 144 -12.89 -5.80 -8.91
N TYR A 145 -11.71 -6.07 -9.45
CA TYR A 145 -11.04 -5.18 -10.39
C TYR A 145 -10.73 -5.92 -11.68
N PHE A 146 -11.07 -5.31 -12.80
CA PHE A 146 -10.70 -5.79 -14.12
C PHE A 146 -9.48 -5.02 -14.63
N LYS A 147 -8.43 -5.73 -15.01
CA LYS A 147 -7.14 -5.18 -15.46
C LYS A 147 -6.65 -5.99 -16.66
N PRO A 148 -7.10 -5.66 -17.90
CA PRO A 148 -6.65 -6.39 -19.09
C PRO A 148 -5.13 -6.46 -19.16
N ASP A 149 -4.55 -7.66 -19.06
CA ASP A 149 -3.09 -7.85 -18.99
C ASP A 149 -2.41 -7.80 -20.36
N THR A 150 -3.20 -7.67 -21.42
CA THR A 150 -2.75 -7.48 -22.81
C THR A 150 -2.54 -6.01 -23.17
N LEU A 151 -2.97 -5.08 -22.32
CA LEU A 151 -2.84 -3.65 -22.57
C LEU A 151 -1.61 -3.08 -21.87
N SER A 152 -0.90 -2.19 -22.56
CA SER A 152 0.16 -1.37 -21.97
C SER A 152 -0.38 -0.38 -20.93
N VAL A 153 0.50 0.18 -20.11
CA VAL A 153 0.13 1.24 -19.16
C VAL A 153 -0.53 2.43 -19.86
N GLU A 154 0.00 2.81 -21.01
CA GLU A 154 -0.56 3.91 -21.82
C GLU A 154 -1.97 3.63 -22.33
N GLU A 155 -2.20 2.43 -22.87
CA GLU A 155 -3.53 2.01 -23.33
C GLU A 155 -4.52 1.91 -22.18
N MET A 156 -4.11 1.35 -21.03
CA MET A 156 -4.94 1.29 -19.83
C MET A 156 -5.34 2.68 -19.34
N ASN A 157 -4.41 3.64 -19.36
CA ASN A 157 -4.68 5.01 -18.93
C ASN A 157 -5.60 5.77 -19.92
N LYS A 158 -5.54 5.45 -21.22
CA LYS A 158 -6.49 5.98 -22.23
C LYS A 158 -7.92 5.50 -22.02
N LEU A 159 -8.11 4.29 -21.48
CA LEU A 159 -9.45 3.78 -21.13
C LEU A 159 -10.08 4.59 -19.99
N GLY A 160 -9.24 5.28 -19.19
CA GLY A 160 -9.68 6.07 -18.04
C GLY A 160 -10.26 5.23 -16.91
N PRO A 161 -10.63 5.87 -15.79
CA PRO A 161 -11.29 5.20 -14.68
C PRO A 161 -12.74 4.88 -15.11
N GLN A 162 -13.00 3.65 -15.48
CA GLN A 162 -14.36 3.19 -15.70
C GLN A 162 -14.91 2.65 -14.36
N GLN A 163 -15.78 3.43 -13.76
CA GLN A 163 -16.59 2.99 -12.64
C GLN A 163 -18.00 2.70 -13.17
N ASP A 164 -18.38 1.45 -13.24
CA ASP A 164 -19.77 1.10 -13.46
C ASP A 164 -20.52 1.20 -12.11
N THR A 165 -20.97 2.43 -11.82
CA THR A 165 -21.74 2.74 -10.60
C THR A 165 -23.22 2.35 -10.73
N THR A 166 -23.65 1.85 -11.87
CA THR A 166 -25.08 1.57 -12.14
C THR A 166 -25.55 0.23 -11.61
N LYS A 167 -24.62 -0.61 -11.13
CA LYS A 167 -24.95 -1.95 -10.63
C LYS A 167 -25.02 -1.98 -9.10
N GLU A 168 -26.14 -2.43 -8.58
CA GLU A 168 -26.39 -2.65 -7.15
C GLU A 168 -25.37 -3.58 -6.48
N ASP A 169 -24.63 -4.38 -7.25
CA ASP A 169 -23.60 -5.32 -6.82
C ASP A 169 -22.19 -4.70 -6.70
N GLY A 170 -22.09 -3.36 -6.83
CA GLY A 170 -20.84 -2.62 -6.57
C GLY A 170 -19.89 -2.47 -7.73
N GLY A 171 -20.25 -2.87 -8.98
CA GLY A 171 -19.44 -2.65 -10.18
C GLY A 171 -17.95 -3.02 -10.07
N TYR A 172 -17.21 -2.88 -11.13
CA TYR A 172 -15.75 -3.02 -11.09
C TYR A 172 -15.06 -1.70 -11.41
N PHE A 173 -13.84 -1.54 -10.86
CA PHE A 173 -13.02 -0.37 -11.11
C PHE A 173 -11.94 -0.71 -12.13
N THR A 174 -11.78 0.15 -13.15
CA THR A 174 -10.57 0.13 -13.97
C THR A 174 -9.50 0.95 -13.27
N TYR A 175 -8.33 0.37 -13.06
CA TYR A 175 -7.22 1.04 -12.40
C TYR A 175 -6.56 2.06 -13.31
N ILE A 176 -6.26 3.26 -12.79
CA ILE A 176 -5.25 4.12 -13.40
C ILE A 176 -3.89 3.58 -12.94
N PHE A 177 -3.08 3.14 -13.89
CA PHE A 177 -1.74 2.65 -13.62
C PHE A 177 -0.76 3.81 -13.58
N ASN A 178 0.06 3.84 -12.55
CA ASN A 178 1.22 4.72 -12.51
C ASN A 178 2.42 4.07 -13.22
N ASN A 179 3.45 4.87 -13.53
CA ASN A 179 4.65 4.41 -14.23
C ASN A 179 5.62 3.60 -13.36
N ARG A 180 5.19 3.15 -12.17
CA ARG A 180 6.00 2.39 -11.20
C ARG A 180 7.33 3.06 -10.91
N ALA A 181 7.27 4.35 -10.59
CA ALA A 181 8.42 5.20 -10.26
C ALA A 181 9.55 5.08 -11.30
N GLY A 182 9.20 5.29 -12.55
CA GLY A 182 10.14 5.36 -13.66
C GLY A 182 10.54 4.01 -14.28
N VAL A 183 9.76 2.94 -14.04
CA VAL A 183 9.98 1.66 -14.75
C VAL A 183 9.42 1.73 -16.17
N PHE A 184 8.23 2.29 -16.36
CA PHE A 184 7.56 2.36 -17.67
C PHE A 184 7.79 3.68 -18.40
N SER A 185 7.88 4.80 -17.70
CA SER A 185 8.19 6.12 -18.28
C SER A 185 8.91 6.98 -17.26
N GLN A 186 9.51 8.09 -17.70
CA GLN A 186 10.25 9.04 -16.84
C GLN A 186 9.41 10.28 -16.52
N GLU A 187 8.10 10.19 -16.63
CA GLU A 187 7.20 11.27 -16.25
C GLU A 187 7.09 11.41 -14.74
N SER A 188 6.93 12.63 -14.27
CA SER A 188 6.69 12.90 -12.86
C SER A 188 5.58 13.92 -12.67
N VAL A 189 4.98 13.90 -11.49
CA VAL A 189 3.97 14.86 -11.07
C VAL A 189 4.52 15.76 -9.95
N LYS A 190 3.91 16.93 -9.78
CA LYS A 190 4.33 17.92 -8.79
C LYS A 190 3.54 17.83 -7.47
N GLU A 191 2.45 17.08 -7.47
CA GLU A 191 1.55 16.96 -6.34
C GLU A 191 2.26 16.30 -5.15
N PRO A 192 1.93 16.70 -3.90
CA PRO A 192 2.39 16.03 -2.70
C PRO A 192 2.12 14.52 -2.74
N CYS A 193 2.95 13.75 -2.05
CA CYS A 193 2.76 12.31 -1.92
C CYS A 193 2.74 11.92 -0.44
N PHE A 194 1.71 11.19 -0.04
CA PHE A 194 1.48 10.79 1.35
C PHE A 194 1.75 9.29 1.61
N HIS A 195 2.16 8.52 0.61
CA HIS A 195 2.43 7.09 0.79
C HIS A 195 3.35 6.80 1.99
N PRO A 196 4.53 7.41 2.13
CA PRO A 196 5.43 7.06 3.23
C PRO A 196 4.95 7.50 4.62
N MET A 197 3.89 8.34 4.69
CA MET A 197 3.29 8.74 5.95
C MET A 197 2.17 7.79 6.39
N ARG A 198 1.53 7.10 5.45
CA ARG A 198 0.30 6.34 5.70
C ARG A 198 0.48 4.83 5.63
N GLN A 199 1.57 4.39 5.01
CA GLN A 199 1.80 2.97 4.80
C GLN A 199 3.25 2.60 5.03
N ILE A 200 3.44 1.36 5.45
CA ILE A 200 4.68 0.64 5.52
C ILE A 200 4.63 -0.46 4.47
N PHE A 201 5.69 -0.64 3.73
CA PHE A 201 5.83 -1.74 2.78
C PHE A 201 7.03 -2.61 3.19
N ILE A 202 6.78 -3.87 3.52
CA ILE A 202 7.80 -4.85 3.91
C ILE A 202 7.90 -5.90 2.80
N ASP A 203 9.11 -6.06 2.24
CA ASP A 203 9.34 -7.10 1.25
C ASP A 203 9.58 -8.47 1.90
N TYR A 204 9.64 -9.52 1.08
CA TYR A 204 9.79 -10.89 1.56
C TYR A 204 11.14 -11.19 2.23
N HIS A 205 12.11 -10.28 2.17
CA HIS A 205 13.35 -10.34 2.95
C HIS A 205 13.25 -9.63 4.31
N GLY A 206 12.12 -8.99 4.62
CA GLY A 206 11.94 -8.19 5.83
C GLY A 206 12.45 -6.74 5.70
N ASN A 207 12.80 -6.27 4.50
CA ASN A 207 13.22 -4.90 4.31
C ASN A 207 12.02 -3.95 4.32
N TYR A 208 12.11 -2.89 5.13
CA TYR A 208 11.20 -1.76 5.05
C TYR A 208 11.59 -0.86 3.88
N GLN A 209 10.76 -0.82 2.88
CA GLN A 209 10.90 0.04 1.72
C GLN A 209 9.99 1.25 1.85
N MET A 210 10.48 2.40 1.41
CA MET A 210 9.75 3.66 1.49
C MET A 210 8.40 3.59 0.79
N CYS A 211 8.30 2.88 -0.35
CA CYS A 211 7.11 2.88 -1.20
C CYS A 211 6.98 1.60 -2.02
N CYS A 212 5.75 1.10 -2.17
CA CYS A 212 5.45 -0.06 -3.03
C CYS A 212 5.74 0.18 -4.53
N ASN A 213 5.82 1.44 -4.98
CA ASN A 213 6.17 1.79 -6.35
C ASN A 213 7.68 1.80 -6.63
N ASP A 214 8.52 1.75 -5.60
CA ASP A 214 9.99 1.70 -5.77
C ASP A 214 10.46 0.29 -6.15
N TRP A 215 10.15 -0.13 -7.35
CA TRP A 215 10.55 -1.43 -7.89
C TRP A 215 12.06 -1.58 -8.08
N LYS A 216 12.80 -0.48 -8.12
CA LYS A 216 14.25 -0.47 -8.26
C LYS A 216 14.98 -0.57 -6.92
N TYR A 217 14.25 -0.67 -5.79
CA TYR A 217 14.80 -0.78 -4.45
C TYR A 217 15.77 0.37 -4.08
N GLN A 218 15.46 1.58 -4.55
CA GLN A 218 16.35 2.74 -4.39
C GLN A 218 16.35 3.28 -2.96
N ILE A 219 15.24 3.11 -2.23
CA ILE A 219 15.12 3.57 -0.85
C ILE A 219 14.63 2.44 0.05
N ILE A 220 15.60 1.77 0.65
CA ILE A 220 15.39 0.86 1.78
C ILE A 220 15.70 1.65 3.06
N ILE A 221 14.83 1.57 4.04
CA ILE A 221 14.94 2.25 5.34
C ILE A 221 15.72 1.39 6.34
N GLY A 222 15.50 0.10 6.32
CA GLY A 222 16.19 -0.90 7.15
C GLY A 222 15.54 -2.26 7.03
N ASN A 223 15.89 -3.17 7.93
CA ASN A 223 15.35 -4.53 7.98
C ASN A 223 14.75 -4.81 9.36
N VAL A 224 13.60 -5.47 9.41
CA VAL A 224 12.88 -5.75 10.68
C VAL A 224 13.60 -6.73 11.60
N HIS A 225 14.57 -7.49 11.08
CA HIS A 225 15.43 -8.36 11.89
C HIS A 225 16.59 -7.61 12.58
N GLU A 226 16.88 -6.40 12.13
CA GLU A 226 18.02 -5.61 12.61
C GLU A 226 17.56 -4.40 13.45
N ARG A 227 16.39 -3.85 13.15
CA ARG A 227 15.87 -2.66 13.78
C ARG A 227 14.36 -2.72 13.93
N SER A 228 13.82 -2.20 15.03
CA SER A 228 12.38 -2.10 15.25
C SER A 228 11.70 -1.38 14.09
N LEU A 229 10.62 -1.98 13.57
CA LEU A 229 9.82 -1.41 12.49
C LEU A 229 9.27 -0.03 12.86
N MET A 230 8.80 0.11 14.09
CA MET A 230 8.24 1.37 14.55
C MET A 230 9.30 2.43 14.79
N ASP A 231 10.51 2.04 15.23
CA ASP A 231 11.63 2.97 15.30
C ASP A 231 12.04 3.45 13.89
N MET A 232 12.13 2.56 12.91
CA MET A 232 12.35 2.93 11.50
C MET A 232 11.24 3.86 10.98
N TYR A 233 10.00 3.55 11.30
CA TYR A 233 8.87 4.35 10.81
C TYR A 233 8.82 5.74 11.44
N GLU A 234 9.09 5.88 12.74
CA GLU A 234 8.96 7.15 13.47
C GLU A 234 10.24 7.99 13.47
N ASN A 235 11.39 7.36 13.65
CA ASN A 235 12.62 8.03 14.01
C ASN A 235 13.71 7.99 12.94
N ASP A 236 13.46 7.37 11.77
CA ASP A 236 14.47 7.38 10.72
C ASP A 236 14.59 8.76 10.07
N ASP A 237 15.77 9.38 10.20
CA ASP A 237 16.04 10.73 9.70
C ASP A 237 15.90 10.82 8.17
N LYS A 238 16.37 9.80 7.44
CA LYS A 238 16.28 9.77 5.97
C LYS A 238 14.81 9.73 5.55
N LEU A 239 14.01 8.86 6.16
CA LEU A 239 12.58 8.75 5.87
C LEU A 239 11.83 10.04 6.22
N ASN A 240 12.15 10.65 7.36
CA ASN A 240 11.51 11.89 7.81
C ASN A 240 11.85 13.09 6.89
N ARG A 241 13.09 13.21 6.41
CA ARG A 241 13.46 14.20 5.40
C ARG A 241 12.74 13.99 4.07
N ILE A 242 12.59 12.74 3.64
CA ILE A 242 11.83 12.39 2.43
C ILE A 242 10.37 12.78 2.59
N ARG A 243 9.73 12.43 3.70
CA ARG A 243 8.34 12.80 4.02
C ARG A 243 8.12 14.29 3.94
N TRP A 244 9.03 15.07 4.56
CA TRP A 244 8.99 16.53 4.51
C TRP A 244 8.99 17.05 3.08
N ARG A 245 9.92 16.62 2.25
CA ARG A 245 10.03 17.03 0.85
C ARG A 245 8.78 16.65 0.06
N LEU A 246 8.25 15.46 0.28
CA LEU A 246 7.05 15.01 -0.40
C LEU A 246 5.79 15.80 -0.01
N LEU A 247 5.68 16.23 1.24
CA LEU A 247 4.60 17.12 1.70
C LEU A 247 4.65 18.49 1.02
N ASN A 248 5.86 18.99 0.75
CA ASN A 248 6.07 20.26 0.06
C ASN A 248 6.07 20.15 -1.47
N GLY A 249 5.74 18.98 -2.03
CA GLY A 249 5.74 18.77 -3.49
C GLY A 249 7.12 18.67 -4.13
N GLU A 250 8.18 18.54 -3.32
CA GLU A 250 9.57 18.51 -3.77
C GLU A 250 10.01 17.14 -4.29
N ARG A 251 9.16 16.46 -5.09
CA ARG A 251 9.44 15.12 -5.63
C ARG A 251 10.73 15.06 -6.46
N LYS A 252 11.07 16.13 -7.17
CA LYS A 252 12.26 16.19 -8.05
C LYS A 252 13.57 15.94 -7.33
N ALA A 253 13.64 16.23 -6.04
CA ALA A 253 14.83 16.05 -5.22
C ALA A 253 15.03 14.62 -4.70
N ILE A 254 14.10 13.70 -5.00
CA ILE A 254 14.08 12.36 -4.41
C ILE A 254 13.94 11.33 -5.52
N LEU A 255 14.93 10.48 -5.73
CA LEU A 255 14.73 9.23 -6.46
C LEU A 255 14.07 8.21 -5.50
N PRO A 256 13.05 7.47 -5.91
CA PRO A 256 12.43 7.35 -7.24
C PRO A 256 11.29 8.35 -7.52
N CYS A 257 10.98 9.25 -6.60
CA CYS A 257 9.82 10.15 -6.70
C CYS A 257 9.94 11.16 -7.85
N SER A 258 11.18 11.52 -8.24
CA SER A 258 11.46 12.47 -9.34
C SER A 258 10.99 11.99 -10.71
N VAL A 259 10.73 10.70 -10.85
CA VAL A 259 10.27 10.03 -12.07
C VAL A 259 8.97 9.26 -11.85
N CYS A 260 8.22 9.58 -10.80
CA CYS A 260 6.97 8.91 -10.43
C CYS A 260 5.76 9.79 -10.79
N ASP A 261 4.84 9.25 -11.56
CA ASP A 261 3.60 9.91 -11.98
C ASP A 261 2.39 9.57 -11.10
N ASP A 262 2.60 8.89 -9.96
CA ASP A 262 1.51 8.53 -9.07
C ASP A 262 0.84 9.76 -8.46
N LYS A 263 -0.38 10.06 -8.94
CA LYS A 263 -1.26 11.11 -8.43
C LYS A 263 -2.09 10.65 -7.24
N GLN A 264 -2.17 9.33 -7.03
CA GLN A 264 -2.98 8.74 -5.96
C GLN A 264 -2.21 8.62 -4.64
N GLY A 265 -0.96 9.08 -4.57
CA GLY A 265 -0.08 9.03 -3.40
C GLY A 265 -0.70 9.44 -2.06
N GLY A 266 -2.00 9.29 -2.04
CA GLY A 266 -2.89 9.51 -0.95
C GLY A 266 -3.44 10.94 -0.94
N ARG A 267 -4.51 11.23 -1.66
CA ARG A 267 -5.39 12.31 -1.19
C ARG A 267 -5.77 11.98 0.25
N PRO A 268 -5.41 12.83 1.19
CA PRO A 268 -5.69 12.54 2.58
C PRO A 268 -7.20 12.67 2.81
N GLN A 269 -7.92 11.57 2.75
CA GLN A 269 -9.28 11.56 3.30
C GLN A 269 -9.29 11.66 4.83
N SER A 270 -8.11 11.66 5.47
CA SER A 270 -8.01 11.57 6.92
C SER A 270 -6.69 12.08 7.55
N LEU A 271 -5.87 12.87 6.86
CA LEU A 271 -4.68 13.47 7.48
C LEU A 271 -4.98 14.90 7.94
N ARG A 272 -5.08 15.12 9.24
CA ARG A 272 -4.95 16.45 9.81
C ARG A 272 -3.48 16.87 9.78
N VAL A 273 -3.25 18.09 9.29
CA VAL A 273 -1.95 18.65 9.08
C VAL A 273 -1.15 18.77 10.38
N ILE A 274 0.09 18.50 10.26
CA ILE A 274 1.20 18.63 11.18
C ILE A 274 1.18 19.99 11.88
N LYS A 275 1.01 20.01 13.19
CA LYS A 275 1.33 21.20 13.99
C LYS A 275 2.85 21.25 14.20
N LYS A 276 3.49 22.33 13.74
CA LYS A 276 4.85 22.65 14.10
C LYS A 276 4.93 22.77 15.62
N VAL A 277 5.69 21.91 16.25
CA VAL A 277 6.01 22.06 17.67
C VAL A 277 7.12 23.09 17.78
N LYS A 278 6.82 24.24 18.41
CA LYS A 278 7.85 25.25 18.70
C LYS A 278 9.01 24.59 19.45
N ASN A 279 10.23 24.83 18.99
CA ASN A 279 11.50 24.38 19.58
C ASN A 279 11.86 22.88 19.44
N GLN A 280 11.35 22.16 18.46
CA GLN A 280 11.80 20.81 18.11
C GLN A 280 12.38 20.79 16.70
N ASP A 281 13.23 19.76 16.44
CA ASP A 281 13.79 19.47 15.12
C ASP A 281 12.70 19.61 14.04
N PRO A 282 12.93 20.43 12.99
CA PRO A 282 11.96 20.68 11.93
C PRO A 282 11.53 19.40 11.19
N TYR A 283 12.28 18.31 11.34
CA TYR A 283 12.00 17.01 10.76
C TYR A 283 11.23 16.07 11.70
N LYS A 284 10.99 16.46 12.97
CA LYS A 284 10.08 15.71 13.86
C LYS A 284 8.64 16.14 13.60
N PHE A 285 7.90 15.23 13.00
CA PHE A 285 6.50 15.44 12.69
C PHE A 285 5.59 14.90 13.78
N ILE A 286 4.61 15.70 14.19
CA ILE A 286 3.43 15.21 14.89
C ILE A 286 2.31 15.19 13.85
N ILE A 287 1.93 14.01 13.41
CA ILE A 287 0.77 13.81 12.54
C ILE A 287 -0.44 13.75 13.46
N CYS A 288 -1.36 14.71 13.35
CA CYS A 288 -2.59 14.71 14.13
C CYS A 288 -3.68 13.91 13.41
N PRO A 289 -4.43 13.07 14.14
CA PRO A 289 -5.51 12.28 13.55
C PRO A 289 -6.68 13.16 13.13
N SER A 290 -7.33 12.83 12.00
CA SER A 290 -8.63 13.38 11.68
C SER A 290 -9.72 12.60 12.44
N SER A 291 -10.74 13.30 12.90
CA SER A 291 -11.96 12.62 13.38
C SER A 291 -12.63 11.89 12.20
N ARG A 292 -13.03 10.65 12.41
CA ARG A 292 -13.59 9.71 11.40
C ARG A 292 -14.95 10.12 10.82
N LYS A 293 -15.34 11.40 10.76
CA LYS A 293 -16.60 11.82 10.16
C LYS A 293 -16.39 12.94 9.16
N GLY A 294 -16.36 12.58 7.88
CA GLY A 294 -16.89 13.36 6.77
C GLY A 294 -16.42 14.80 6.52
N ALA A 295 -15.42 15.32 7.22
CA ALA A 295 -14.93 16.67 7.00
C ALA A 295 -14.09 16.73 5.71
N ARG A 296 -14.46 17.65 4.82
CA ARG A 296 -13.66 17.94 3.62
C ARG A 296 -12.37 18.62 4.05
N PHE A 297 -11.25 18.11 3.56
CA PHE A 297 -9.89 18.58 3.83
C PHE A 297 -9.72 20.11 3.60
N ASP A 298 -10.42 20.64 2.60
CA ASP A 298 -10.38 22.06 2.22
C ASP A 298 -10.98 23.00 3.28
N ASP A 299 -11.91 22.53 4.13
CA ASP A 299 -12.53 23.33 5.17
C ASP A 299 -11.67 23.40 6.45
N GLU A 300 -10.81 22.43 6.69
CA GLU A 300 -9.95 22.37 7.88
C GLU A 300 -8.62 23.14 7.69
N LEU A 301 -8.23 23.44 6.45
CA LEU A 301 -7.04 24.23 6.12
C LEU A 301 -7.30 25.74 6.02
N LYS A 302 -8.54 26.17 6.08
CA LYS A 302 -8.87 27.61 6.13
C LYS A 302 -8.27 28.26 7.37
N GLY A 303 -7.20 29.03 7.18
CA GLY A 303 -6.52 29.76 8.25
C GLY A 303 -5.21 29.14 8.73
N VAL A 304 -4.75 28.04 8.13
CA VAL A 304 -3.42 27.50 8.38
C VAL A 304 -2.46 28.08 7.33
N GLU A 305 -1.67 29.07 7.72
CA GLU A 305 -0.65 29.65 6.87
C GLU A 305 0.51 28.64 6.73
N MET A 306 0.57 27.95 5.60
CA MET A 306 1.69 27.06 5.23
C MET A 306 2.82 27.94 4.69
N ARG A 307 3.70 28.42 5.54
CA ARG A 307 4.92 29.08 5.10
C ARG A 307 6.00 28.04 4.80
N PRO A 308 6.62 28.08 3.61
CA PRO A 308 7.81 27.31 3.37
C PRO A 308 8.92 27.85 4.31
N ILE A 309 9.54 26.97 5.07
CA ILE A 309 10.73 27.31 5.83
C ILE A 309 11.90 27.14 4.87
N PHE A 310 12.35 28.25 4.30
CA PHE A 310 13.66 28.30 3.67
C PHE A 310 14.70 28.22 4.79
N VAL A 311 15.49 27.18 4.79
CA VAL A 311 16.78 27.19 5.48
C VAL A 311 17.76 27.77 4.47
N GLU A 312 18.19 28.99 4.67
CA GLU A 312 19.40 29.52 4.03
C GLU A 312 20.57 28.61 4.45
N GLU A 313 21.44 28.27 3.49
CA GLU A 313 22.64 27.44 3.68
C GLU A 313 23.60 28.05 4.68
#